data_c3d51a806bdf49dd62662bafab686ee2
#
_entry.id   c3d51a806bdf49dd62662bafab686ee2
#
_cell.length_a   1.000
_cell.length_b   1.000
_cell.length_c   1.000
_cell.angle_alpha   90.00
_cell.angle_beta   90.00
_cell.angle_gamma   90.00
#
_symmetry.space_group_name_H-M   'P 1'
#
loop_
_entity.id
_entity.type
_entity.pdbx_description
1 polymer ?
#
loop_
_entity_poly.entity_id
_entity_poly.type
_entity_poly.pdbx_seq_one_letter_code
_entity_poly.pdbx_strand_id
1 'polypeptide(L)'
;MSDKHALIIDDNSKNVSVLARLLATEQVKTTQLTHPKQLDGTLAGLGPVDVVFLDLEMPDMDGYQVLQHLKANPKFQSVPVVAYTVHLSEITVAHEHGFDGFLGKPLDSDQFPNQLARILNGEAVWETG
;
A
#
# COMPACT_ATOMS: atom_id res chain seq x y z
N MET A 1 2.88 13.71 17.59
CA MET A 1 2.31 14.12 16.32
C MET A 1 2.89 13.33 15.19
N SER A 2 2.05 12.79 14.35
CA SER A 2 2.53 11.93 13.25
C SER A 2 2.60 12.73 11.95
N ASP A 3 3.79 12.78 11.36
CA ASP A 3 3.96 13.31 10.00
C ASP A 3 4.06 12.18 8.99
N LYS A 4 3.42 11.05 9.30
CA LYS A 4 3.47 9.88 8.44
C LYS A 4 2.66 10.11 7.17
N HIS A 5 3.15 9.50 6.09
CA HIS A 5 2.55 9.65 4.76
C HIS A 5 2.46 8.29 4.09
N ALA A 6 1.28 7.96 3.58
CA ALA A 6 1.03 6.72 2.85
C ALA A 6 0.72 7.01 1.39
N LEU A 7 1.26 6.17 0.52
CA LEU A 7 0.91 6.19 -0.90
C LEU A 7 -0.06 5.03 -1.14
N ILE A 8 -1.23 5.34 -1.71
CA ILE A 8 -2.24 4.34 -2.05
C ILE A 8 -2.27 4.20 -3.57
N ILE A 9 -2.02 3.01 -4.08
CA ILE A 9 -2.07 2.70 -5.50
C ILE A 9 -3.21 1.71 -5.73
N ASP A 10 -4.34 2.21 -6.23
CA ASP A 10 -5.55 1.43 -6.46
C ASP A 10 -6.45 2.22 -7.42
N ASP A 11 -6.93 1.57 -8.46
CA ASP A 11 -7.79 2.21 -9.45
C ASP A 11 -9.26 2.29 -9.01
N ASN A 12 -9.63 1.66 -7.91
CA ASN A 12 -10.99 1.67 -7.40
C ASN A 12 -11.17 2.77 -6.35
N SER A 13 -11.88 3.83 -6.71
CA SER A 13 -12.04 5.00 -5.85
C SER A 13 -12.72 4.69 -4.52
N LYS A 14 -13.61 3.69 -4.47
CA LYS A 14 -14.27 3.30 -3.22
C LYS A 14 -13.27 2.67 -2.25
N ASN A 15 -12.41 1.78 -2.75
CA ASN A 15 -11.37 1.16 -1.93
C ASN A 15 -10.40 2.21 -1.42
N VAL A 16 -10.00 3.14 -2.29
CA VAL A 16 -9.10 4.24 -1.93
C VAL A 16 -9.72 5.08 -0.82
N SER A 17 -11.02 5.42 -0.95
CA SER A 17 -11.71 6.23 0.05
C SER A 17 -11.76 5.55 1.41
N VAL A 18 -12.04 4.23 1.43
CA VAL A 18 -12.08 3.47 2.70
C VAL A 18 -10.71 3.47 3.37
N LEU A 19 -9.68 3.15 2.62
CA LEU A 19 -8.32 3.10 3.16
C LEU A 19 -7.84 4.49 3.60
N ALA A 20 -8.11 5.51 2.79
CA ALA A 20 -7.73 6.88 3.15
C ALA A 20 -8.41 7.34 4.44
N ARG A 21 -9.67 6.96 4.64
CA ARG A 21 -10.39 7.30 5.86
C ARG A 21 -9.80 6.60 7.08
N LEU A 22 -9.45 5.31 6.95
CA LEU A 22 -8.81 4.57 8.03
C LEU A 22 -7.46 5.19 8.38
N LEU A 23 -6.69 5.57 7.38
CA LEU A 23 -5.39 6.22 7.59
C LEU A 23 -5.56 7.59 8.23
N ALA A 24 -6.55 8.38 7.81
CA ALA A 24 -6.81 9.69 8.41
C ALA A 24 -7.16 9.58 9.88
N THR A 25 -7.89 8.54 10.27
CA THR A 25 -8.21 8.27 11.68
C THR A 25 -6.94 8.06 12.50
N GLU A 26 -5.89 7.52 11.88
CA GLU A 26 -4.59 7.30 12.51
C GLU A 26 -3.63 8.48 12.26
N GLN A 27 -4.13 9.60 11.75
CA GLN A 27 -3.36 10.82 11.50
C GLN A 27 -2.26 10.63 10.45
N VAL A 28 -2.51 9.77 9.47
CA VAL A 28 -1.59 9.52 8.37
C VAL A 28 -2.11 10.25 7.13
N LYS A 29 -1.28 11.07 6.52
CA LYS A 29 -1.61 11.72 5.25
C LYS A 29 -1.53 10.72 4.11
N THR A 30 -2.30 10.95 3.06
CA THR A 30 -2.32 10.04 1.91
C THR A 30 -2.10 10.77 0.61
N THR A 31 -1.40 10.10 -0.31
CA THR A 31 -1.38 10.45 -1.72
C THR A 31 -2.01 9.27 -2.45
N GLN A 32 -2.92 9.57 -3.37
CA GLN A 32 -3.69 8.55 -4.08
C GLN A 32 -3.28 8.51 -5.54
N LEU A 33 -2.94 7.32 -6.02
CA LEU A 33 -2.61 7.09 -7.41
C LEU A 33 -3.63 6.09 -7.95
N THR A 34 -4.51 6.57 -8.84
CA THR A 34 -5.64 5.79 -9.31
C THR A 34 -5.55 5.42 -10.78
N HIS A 35 -4.48 5.86 -11.46
CA HIS A 35 -4.31 5.59 -12.87
C HIS A 35 -2.85 5.27 -13.18
N PRO A 36 -2.56 4.22 -13.99
CA PRO A 36 -1.17 3.82 -14.30
C PRO A 36 -0.33 4.94 -14.91
N LYS A 37 -0.94 5.80 -15.70
CA LYS A 37 -0.22 6.91 -16.36
C LYS A 37 0.30 7.94 -15.37
N GLN A 38 -0.22 7.95 -14.14
CA GLN A 38 0.20 8.90 -13.11
C GLN A 38 1.44 8.43 -12.35
N LEU A 39 1.84 7.17 -12.54
CA LEU A 39 2.87 6.55 -11.69
C LEU A 39 4.17 7.34 -11.66
N ASP A 40 4.81 7.51 -12.81
CA ASP A 40 6.11 8.17 -12.84
C ASP A 40 6.04 9.63 -12.39
N GLY A 41 5.03 10.37 -12.82
CA GLY A 41 4.85 11.76 -12.43
C GLY A 41 4.59 11.91 -10.93
N THR A 42 3.75 11.03 -10.38
CA THR A 42 3.46 11.04 -8.95
C THR A 42 4.71 10.73 -8.14
N LEU A 43 5.45 9.69 -8.52
CA LEU A 43 6.66 9.31 -7.79
C LEU A 43 7.74 10.38 -7.86
N ALA A 44 7.86 11.06 -9.00
CA ALA A 44 8.86 12.10 -9.18
C ALA A 44 8.62 13.31 -8.26
N GLY A 45 7.36 13.66 -8.03
CA GLY A 45 7.01 14.83 -7.22
C GLY A 45 6.70 14.53 -5.77
N LEU A 46 6.78 13.25 -5.37
CA LEU A 46 6.35 12.82 -4.05
C LEU A 46 7.44 13.06 -2.99
N GLY A 47 7.03 13.61 -1.85
CA GLY A 47 7.90 13.73 -0.69
C GLY A 47 8.13 12.39 -0.01
N PRO A 48 8.70 12.38 1.19
CA PRO A 48 8.95 11.12 1.92
C PRO A 48 7.66 10.33 2.15
N VAL A 49 7.74 9.03 1.97
CA VAL A 49 6.62 8.10 2.16
C VAL A 49 7.04 7.05 3.19
N ASP A 50 6.12 6.74 4.10
CA ASP A 50 6.37 5.78 5.18
C ASP A 50 5.81 4.39 4.89
N VAL A 51 4.82 4.30 4.02
CA VAL A 51 4.21 3.03 3.63
C VAL A 51 3.51 3.18 2.29
N VAL A 52 3.53 2.11 1.50
CA VAL A 52 2.78 2.03 0.23
C VAL A 52 1.76 0.90 0.35
N PHE A 53 0.50 1.20 0.03
CA PHE A 53 -0.55 0.19 -0.10
C PHE A 53 -0.81 0.00 -1.59
N LEU A 54 -0.59 -1.20 -2.08
CA LEU A 54 -0.66 -1.51 -3.50
C LEU A 54 -1.70 -2.59 -3.76
N ASP A 55 -2.74 -2.25 -4.51
CA ASP A 55 -3.75 -3.21 -4.94
C ASP A 55 -3.15 -4.11 -6.03
N LEU A 56 -3.39 -5.40 -5.91
CA LEU A 56 -2.92 -6.37 -6.90
C LEU A 56 -3.87 -6.52 -8.09
N GLU A 57 -5.06 -5.91 -8.00
CA GLU A 57 -6.12 -6.13 -9.00
C GLU A 57 -6.48 -4.87 -9.76
N MET A 58 -5.56 -4.41 -10.54
CA MET A 58 -5.80 -3.27 -11.42
C MET A 58 -5.75 -3.75 -12.87
N PRO A 59 -6.84 -3.58 -13.64
CA PRO A 59 -6.89 -4.12 -15.00
C PRO A 59 -5.82 -3.56 -15.93
N ASP A 60 -5.43 -2.31 -15.71
CA ASP A 60 -4.45 -1.63 -16.57
C ASP A 60 -3.05 -1.60 -15.98
N MET A 61 -2.84 -2.28 -14.85
CA MET A 61 -1.56 -2.21 -14.14
C MET A 61 -1.32 -3.51 -13.37
N ASP A 62 -0.19 -4.14 -13.63
CA ASP A 62 0.22 -5.33 -12.88
C ASP A 62 0.88 -4.88 -11.58
N GLY A 63 0.27 -5.24 -10.44
CA GLY A 63 0.79 -4.86 -9.12
C GLY A 63 2.21 -5.36 -8.87
N TYR A 64 2.57 -6.52 -9.41
CA TYR A 64 3.92 -7.05 -9.24
C TYR A 64 4.95 -6.23 -10.02
N GLN A 65 4.57 -5.74 -11.19
CA GLN A 65 5.44 -4.84 -11.96
C GLN A 65 5.59 -3.48 -11.26
N VAL A 66 4.50 -2.98 -10.68
CA VAL A 66 4.56 -1.74 -9.91
C VAL A 66 5.51 -1.90 -8.72
N LEU A 67 5.44 -3.04 -8.02
CA LEU A 67 6.35 -3.33 -6.93
C LEU A 67 7.81 -3.26 -7.38
N GLN A 68 8.13 -3.90 -8.50
CA GLN A 68 9.50 -3.88 -9.04
C GLN A 68 9.93 -2.45 -9.36
N HIS A 69 9.04 -1.66 -9.93
CA HIS A 69 9.31 -0.27 -10.26
C HIS A 69 9.60 0.56 -9.00
N LEU A 70 8.81 0.34 -7.94
CA LEU A 70 9.02 1.02 -6.66
C LEU A 70 10.36 0.61 -6.04
N LYS A 71 10.66 -0.70 -6.00
CA LYS A 71 11.89 -1.18 -5.37
C LYS A 71 13.15 -0.76 -6.13
N ALA A 72 13.03 -0.46 -7.42
CA ALA A 72 14.13 0.07 -8.21
C ALA A 72 14.41 1.54 -7.91
N ASN A 73 13.49 2.24 -7.27
CA ASN A 73 13.65 3.65 -6.92
C ASN A 73 14.29 3.78 -5.53
N PRO A 74 15.46 4.43 -5.40
CA PRO A 74 16.14 4.57 -4.11
C PRO A 74 15.27 5.15 -3.00
N LYS A 75 14.32 6.02 -3.36
CA LYS A 75 13.38 6.64 -2.41
C LYS A 75 12.54 5.60 -1.68
N PHE A 76 12.25 4.45 -2.32
CA PHE A 76 11.33 3.45 -1.78
C PHE A 76 12.03 2.18 -1.28
N GLN A 77 13.36 2.11 -1.32
CA GLN A 77 14.06 0.87 -0.95
C GLN A 77 13.85 0.44 0.49
N SER A 78 13.66 1.39 1.40
CA SER A 78 13.41 1.09 2.81
C SER A 78 11.95 1.31 3.21
N VAL A 79 11.07 1.62 2.25
CA VAL A 79 9.65 1.85 2.52
C VAL A 79 8.89 0.54 2.38
N PRO A 80 8.11 0.12 3.39
CA PRO A 80 7.32 -1.11 3.26
C PRO A 80 6.23 -0.94 2.21
N VAL A 81 6.12 -1.93 1.32
CA VAL A 81 5.07 -2.00 0.32
C VAL A 81 4.15 -3.15 0.70
N VAL A 82 2.90 -2.82 1.01
CA VAL A 82 1.91 -3.77 1.49
C VAL A 82 0.90 -4.03 0.36
N ALA A 83 0.78 -5.30 -0.02
CA ALA A 83 -0.25 -5.71 -0.97
C ALA A 83 -1.60 -5.75 -0.25
N TYR A 84 -2.68 -5.31 -0.92
CA TYR A 84 -4.01 -5.50 -0.37
C TYR A 84 -4.98 -5.87 -1.49
N THR A 85 -5.75 -6.95 -1.28
CA THR A 85 -6.57 -7.53 -2.33
C THR A 85 -7.67 -8.41 -1.73
N VAL A 86 -8.74 -8.63 -2.51
CA VAL A 86 -9.76 -9.62 -2.14
C VAL A 86 -9.29 -11.05 -2.41
N HIS A 87 -8.26 -11.23 -3.22
CA HIS A 87 -7.74 -12.56 -3.57
C HIS A 87 -6.72 -13.02 -2.53
N LEU A 88 -7.21 -13.64 -1.47
CA LEU A 88 -6.40 -14.04 -0.34
C LEU A 88 -5.37 -15.12 -0.70
N SER A 89 -5.62 -15.88 -1.76
CA SER A 89 -4.69 -16.89 -2.25
C SER A 89 -3.40 -16.29 -2.82
N GLU A 90 -3.38 -14.98 -3.10
CA GLU A 90 -2.19 -14.30 -3.60
C GLU A 90 -1.13 -14.08 -2.53
N ILE A 91 -1.42 -14.38 -1.26
CA ILE A 91 -0.50 -14.07 -0.16
C ILE A 91 0.89 -14.70 -0.34
N THR A 92 0.95 -15.96 -0.76
CA THR A 92 2.22 -16.65 -0.97
C THR A 92 3.00 -16.04 -2.13
N VAL A 93 2.31 -15.76 -3.24
CA VAL A 93 2.93 -15.16 -4.42
C VAL A 93 3.45 -13.76 -4.11
N ALA A 94 2.67 -12.98 -3.36
CA ALA A 94 3.08 -11.65 -2.93
C ALA A 94 4.36 -11.71 -2.09
N HIS A 95 4.43 -12.66 -1.18
CA HIS A 95 5.62 -12.86 -0.35
C HIS A 95 6.84 -13.18 -1.22
N GLU A 96 6.68 -14.10 -2.18
CA GLU A 96 7.76 -14.51 -3.07
C GLU A 96 8.26 -13.37 -3.95
N HIS A 97 7.38 -12.44 -4.33
CA HIS A 97 7.74 -11.31 -5.17
C HIS A 97 8.38 -10.16 -4.40
N GLY A 98 8.43 -10.24 -3.07
CA GLY A 98 9.14 -9.25 -2.27
C GLY A 98 8.26 -8.16 -1.66
N PHE A 99 6.94 -8.36 -1.58
CA PHE A 99 6.10 -7.48 -0.78
C PHE A 99 6.50 -7.57 0.68
N ASP A 100 6.35 -6.46 1.38
CA ASP A 100 6.72 -6.38 2.80
C ASP A 100 5.57 -6.73 3.72
N GLY A 101 4.36 -6.86 3.18
CA GLY A 101 3.19 -7.25 3.94
C GLY A 101 2.00 -7.52 3.02
N PHE A 102 0.91 -7.99 3.61
CA PHE A 102 -0.30 -8.35 2.88
C PHE A 102 -1.51 -8.17 3.79
N LEU A 103 -2.52 -7.46 3.29
CA LEU A 103 -3.80 -7.31 3.98
C LEU A 103 -4.92 -7.72 3.05
N GLY A 104 -5.82 -8.59 3.54
CA GLY A 104 -7.01 -8.99 2.79
C GLY A 104 -8.09 -7.92 2.82
N LYS A 105 -8.82 -7.79 1.72
CA LYS A 105 -10.01 -6.94 1.66
C LYS A 105 -11.25 -7.76 1.98
N PRO A 106 -12.25 -7.18 2.64
CA PRO A 106 -12.30 -5.80 3.16
C PRO A 106 -11.40 -5.64 4.39
N LEU A 107 -10.87 -4.44 4.56
CA LEU A 107 -10.04 -4.13 5.71
C LEU A 107 -10.92 -4.10 6.97
N ASP A 108 -10.40 -4.67 8.05
CA ASP A 108 -11.09 -4.69 9.33
C ASP A 108 -10.76 -3.40 10.08
N SER A 109 -11.76 -2.54 10.28
CA SER A 109 -11.55 -1.25 10.92
C SER A 109 -11.09 -1.37 12.37
N ASP A 110 -11.41 -2.47 13.04
CA ASP A 110 -10.98 -2.69 14.42
C ASP A 110 -9.52 -3.13 14.50
N GLN A 111 -9.05 -3.90 13.53
CA GLN A 111 -7.68 -4.41 13.52
C GLN A 111 -6.70 -3.50 12.80
N PHE A 112 -7.19 -2.65 11.90
CA PHE A 112 -6.32 -1.84 11.07
C PHE A 112 -5.36 -0.94 11.86
N PRO A 113 -5.78 -0.26 12.94
CA PRO A 113 -4.83 0.56 13.72
C PRO A 113 -3.63 -0.24 14.22
N ASN A 114 -3.85 -1.46 14.70
CA ASN A 114 -2.77 -2.33 15.16
C ASN A 114 -1.89 -2.79 13.99
N GLN A 115 -2.53 -3.19 12.88
CA GLN A 115 -1.79 -3.61 11.69
C GLN A 115 -0.92 -2.47 11.17
N LEU A 116 -1.46 -1.27 11.09
CA LEU A 116 -0.73 -0.10 10.63
C LEU A 116 0.46 0.22 11.54
N ALA A 117 0.24 0.19 12.85
CA ALA A 117 1.30 0.48 13.80
C ALA A 117 2.47 -0.50 13.63
N ARG A 118 2.18 -1.78 13.43
CA ARG A 118 3.21 -2.79 13.21
C ARG A 118 3.96 -2.56 11.92
N ILE A 119 3.23 -2.23 10.84
CA ILE A 119 3.84 -1.93 9.55
C ILE A 119 4.78 -0.73 9.66
N LEU A 120 4.34 0.35 10.31
CA LEU A 120 5.14 1.56 10.47
C LEU A 120 6.36 1.33 11.37
N ASN A 121 6.32 0.32 12.22
CA ASN A 121 7.46 -0.08 13.05
C ASN A 121 8.42 -1.03 12.33
N GLY A 122 8.17 -1.34 11.08
CA GLY A 122 9.03 -2.22 10.30
C GLY A 122 8.71 -3.70 10.44
N GLU A 123 7.62 -4.05 11.08
CA GLU A 123 7.19 -5.45 11.18
C GLU A 123 6.43 -5.87 9.92
N ALA A 124 6.64 -7.09 9.50
CA ALA A 124 5.88 -7.67 8.39
C ALA A 124 4.51 -8.11 8.90
N VAL A 125 3.44 -7.69 8.20
CA VAL A 125 2.07 -8.06 8.54
C VAL A 125 1.50 -8.84 7.36
N TRP A 126 1.15 -10.11 7.58
CA TRP A 126 0.64 -11.02 6.56
C TRP A 126 -0.71 -11.57 7.05
N GLU A 127 -1.79 -10.81 6.82
CA GLU A 127 -3.10 -11.13 7.38
C GLU A 127 -4.17 -11.12 6.30
N THR A 128 -5.01 -12.15 6.31
CA THR A 128 -6.04 -12.35 5.30
C THR A 128 -7.43 -11.88 5.76
N GLY A 129 -7.50 -11.23 6.87
CA GLY A 129 -8.81 -10.72 7.32
C GLY A 129 -8.90 -10.49 8.79
#